data_d4c890662c256d1168baf2d81cb8f8fa
#
_entry.id   d4c890662c256d1168baf2d81cb8f8fa
#
_cell.length_a   1.000
_cell.length_b   1.000
_cell.length_c   1.000
_cell.angle_alpha   90.00
_cell.angle_beta   90.00
_cell.angle_gamma   90.00
#
_symmetry.space_group_name_H-M   'P 1'
#
loop_
_entity.id
_entity.type
_entity.pdbx_description
1 polymer ?
#
loop_
_entity_poly.entity_id
_entity_poly.type
_entity_poly.pdbx_seq_one_letter_code
_entity_poly.pdbx_strand_id
1 'polypeptide(L)'
;MAGLIEKLTASGGRESAGFLNTIIEQLWPNINVAGCRMIKEIVEPMFATMLPGPLAGLRFVKIDLGDVPLSIDAVEVHKTEQGGIKLDMDVVWDGKSDVELDAHMVPKLGIERVQLKGRLSVLLAPLTNIIPLIGAAQVAFINPPSLKLDFTDAAEVADWALVDKVIRKCIMNIISSMAVLPNRYLVKLDANNDYFQTYLPPVGALRFTVDRAIGLRGPQVTGAKRLLEKMHIKDTPDYFCKVTLGAEDEWRTSVKKDSDSDPSWNETHDFLVADDEQDITVDVQDEDLVGDDDIGIASTSELPLTTHQGEPTEARVVVRAQFFDFVEDAALLSGSRAEQDQGEAGQKESSRIAGLATVLIGNVRGLQPDYQPGGEDSDKKKPLPYSVRVAWGERDFLTAGQNCTTVDDAGNVSYNNHPAFDQAFRFPLTGAALAAEGGAPAFRMVLLNGKRECGVVEVPFEDVLGAPGMRKEESFDLGAGASVRARIELRALRPAQMDVE
;
A
#
# COMPACT_ATOMS: atom_id res chain seq x y z
N MET A 1 6.64 -32.76 4.92
CA MET A 1 6.33 -31.47 4.26
C MET A 1 7.40 -31.07 3.25
N ALA A 2 8.69 -31.15 3.55
CA ALA A 2 9.77 -30.82 2.59
C ALA A 2 9.62 -31.53 1.23
N GLY A 3 9.31 -32.83 1.20
CA GLY A 3 9.15 -33.60 -0.06
C GLY A 3 7.92 -33.24 -0.91
N LEU A 4 6.91 -32.56 -0.36
CA LEU A 4 5.77 -32.06 -1.14
C LEU A 4 6.12 -30.74 -1.82
N ILE A 5 6.78 -29.84 -1.08
CA ILE A 5 7.25 -28.56 -1.61
C ILE A 5 8.32 -28.80 -2.69
N GLU A 6 9.24 -29.74 -2.46
CA GLU A 6 10.27 -30.09 -3.44
C GLU A 6 9.69 -30.72 -4.73
N LYS A 7 8.57 -31.45 -4.64
CA LYS A 7 7.84 -31.95 -5.80
C LYS A 7 7.10 -30.83 -6.55
N LEU A 8 6.51 -29.87 -5.82
CA LEU A 8 5.78 -28.74 -6.39
C LEU A 8 6.73 -27.78 -7.13
N THR A 9 7.91 -27.50 -6.56
CA THR A 9 8.95 -26.70 -7.23
C THR A 9 9.61 -27.43 -8.40
N ALA A 10 9.71 -28.76 -8.38
CA ALA A 10 10.26 -29.54 -9.48
C ALA A 10 9.37 -29.59 -10.74
N SER A 11 8.08 -29.27 -10.63
CA SER A 11 7.13 -29.23 -11.75
C SER A 11 7.02 -27.86 -12.46
N GLY A 12 7.97 -26.96 -12.23
CA GLY A 12 7.99 -25.63 -12.87
C GLY A 12 7.16 -24.58 -12.13
N GLY A 13 6.82 -24.87 -10.88
CA GLY A 13 6.25 -23.89 -9.94
C GLY A 13 4.74 -23.67 -10.04
N ARG A 14 4.13 -23.87 -11.21
CA ARG A 14 2.68 -23.63 -11.41
C ARG A 14 1.88 -24.94 -11.35
N GLU A 15 1.02 -25.06 -10.36
CA GLU A 15 0.12 -26.19 -10.18
C GLU A 15 -1.31 -25.84 -10.61
N SER A 16 -2.05 -26.86 -11.06
CA SER A 16 -3.49 -26.70 -11.32
C SER A 16 -4.26 -26.48 -10.02
N ALA A 17 -5.02 -25.41 -9.95
CA ALA A 17 -5.79 -25.02 -8.77
C ALA A 17 -7.15 -25.74 -8.64
N GLY A 18 -7.41 -26.81 -9.40
CA GLY A 18 -8.72 -27.45 -9.45
C GLY A 18 -9.28 -27.86 -8.08
N PHE A 19 -8.44 -28.39 -7.18
CA PHE A 19 -8.89 -28.75 -5.83
C PHE A 19 -9.24 -27.52 -4.99
N LEU A 20 -8.51 -26.41 -5.14
CA LEU A 20 -8.81 -25.15 -4.45
C LEU A 20 -10.13 -24.57 -4.95
N ASN A 21 -10.38 -24.61 -6.25
CA ASN A 21 -11.64 -24.14 -6.83
C ASN A 21 -12.82 -24.93 -6.29
N THR A 22 -12.70 -26.27 -6.18
CA THR A 22 -13.75 -27.09 -5.56
C THR A 22 -14.02 -26.70 -4.09
N ILE A 23 -12.98 -26.37 -3.33
CA ILE A 23 -13.13 -25.90 -1.95
C ILE A 23 -13.82 -24.52 -1.95
N ILE A 24 -13.40 -23.60 -2.81
CA ILE A 24 -13.99 -22.26 -2.92
C ILE A 24 -15.47 -22.35 -3.30
N GLU A 25 -15.85 -23.19 -4.25
CA GLU A 25 -17.25 -23.44 -4.62
C GLU A 25 -18.09 -23.84 -3.42
N GLN A 26 -17.60 -24.77 -2.60
CA GLN A 26 -18.32 -25.23 -1.40
C GLN A 26 -18.41 -24.15 -0.31
N LEU A 27 -17.40 -23.30 -0.20
CA LEU A 27 -17.34 -22.21 0.78
C LEU A 27 -18.02 -20.93 0.29
N TRP A 28 -18.33 -20.80 -1.01
CA TRP A 28 -18.77 -19.56 -1.61
C TRP A 28 -20.00 -18.93 -0.93
N PRO A 29 -21.02 -19.68 -0.53
CA PRO A 29 -22.18 -19.10 0.18
C PRO A 29 -21.76 -18.44 1.51
N ASN A 30 -20.79 -19.01 2.22
CA ASN A 30 -20.26 -18.44 3.47
C ASN A 30 -19.32 -17.25 3.19
N ILE A 31 -18.51 -17.35 2.14
CA ILE A 31 -17.64 -16.26 1.68
C ILE A 31 -18.47 -15.06 1.27
N ASN A 32 -19.57 -15.25 0.55
CA ASN A 32 -20.49 -14.18 0.18
C ASN A 32 -21.02 -13.46 1.42
N VAL A 33 -21.58 -14.17 2.37
CA VAL A 33 -22.15 -13.57 3.61
C VAL A 33 -21.07 -12.84 4.42
N ALA A 34 -19.92 -13.47 4.64
CA ALA A 34 -18.84 -12.89 5.42
C ALA A 34 -18.20 -11.70 4.68
N GLY A 35 -17.97 -11.84 3.37
CA GLY A 35 -17.41 -10.80 2.51
C GLY A 35 -18.31 -9.57 2.43
N CYS A 36 -19.61 -9.75 2.23
CA CYS A 36 -20.57 -8.64 2.22
C CYS A 36 -20.55 -7.85 3.54
N ARG A 37 -20.48 -8.54 4.67
CA ARG A 37 -20.37 -7.89 5.98
C ARG A 37 -19.07 -7.10 6.09
N MET A 38 -17.95 -7.71 5.74
CA MET A 38 -16.62 -7.09 5.77
C MET A 38 -16.56 -5.86 4.85
N ILE A 39 -17.08 -5.97 3.62
CA ILE A 39 -17.15 -4.84 2.68
C ILE A 39 -17.92 -3.69 3.31
N LYS A 40 -19.09 -3.95 3.90
CA LYS A 40 -19.90 -2.92 4.53
C LYS A 40 -19.18 -2.26 5.70
N GLU A 41 -18.58 -3.05 6.59
CA GLU A 41 -17.91 -2.54 7.80
C GLU A 41 -16.64 -1.75 7.51
N ILE A 42 -15.91 -2.10 6.45
CA ILE A 42 -14.63 -1.47 6.11
C ILE A 42 -14.79 -0.35 5.08
N VAL A 43 -15.52 -0.62 3.98
CA VAL A 43 -15.57 0.29 2.82
C VAL A 43 -16.53 1.46 3.08
N GLU A 44 -17.67 1.22 3.72
CA GLU A 44 -18.67 2.27 3.93
C GLU A 44 -18.13 3.47 4.74
N PRO A 45 -17.37 3.29 5.85
CA PRO A 45 -16.77 4.41 6.55
C PRO A 45 -15.73 5.18 5.70
N MET A 46 -15.06 4.51 4.78
CA MET A 46 -14.05 5.12 3.91
C MET A 46 -14.67 6.04 2.85
N PHE A 47 -15.90 5.78 2.41
CA PHE A 47 -16.61 6.67 1.50
C PHE A 47 -16.73 8.09 2.06
N ALA A 48 -17.00 8.24 3.35
CA ALA A 48 -17.12 9.53 4.00
C ALA A 48 -15.83 10.36 3.99
N THR A 49 -14.67 9.71 3.89
CA THR A 49 -13.36 10.37 3.90
C THR A 49 -12.77 10.55 2.50
N MET A 50 -13.12 9.68 1.56
CA MET A 50 -12.46 9.60 0.25
C MET A 50 -13.31 10.18 -0.88
N LEU A 51 -14.64 10.20 -0.73
CA LEU A 51 -15.53 10.70 -1.77
C LEU A 51 -15.89 12.19 -1.54
N PRO A 52 -15.93 12.99 -2.61
CA PRO A 52 -16.24 14.42 -2.51
C PRO A 52 -17.75 14.69 -2.44
N GLY A 53 -18.13 15.78 -1.77
CA GLY A 53 -19.47 16.36 -1.79
C GLY A 53 -20.58 15.38 -1.36
N PRO A 54 -21.69 15.29 -2.11
CA PRO A 54 -22.82 14.41 -1.78
C PRO A 54 -22.47 12.92 -1.77
N LEU A 55 -21.45 12.50 -2.55
CA LEU A 55 -21.00 11.12 -2.60
C LEU A 55 -20.36 10.64 -1.28
N ALA A 56 -19.88 11.56 -0.43
CA ALA A 56 -19.36 11.22 0.90
C ALA A 56 -20.41 10.56 1.81
N GLY A 57 -21.69 10.73 1.51
CA GLY A 57 -22.81 10.07 2.20
C GLY A 57 -23.21 8.71 1.64
N LEU A 58 -22.44 8.17 0.70
CA LEU A 58 -22.72 6.90 0.06
C LEU A 58 -22.68 5.76 1.09
N ARG A 59 -23.69 4.88 1.02
CA ARG A 59 -23.82 3.72 1.91
C ARG A 59 -24.43 2.55 1.18
N PHE A 60 -24.13 1.36 1.64
CA PHE A 60 -24.70 0.14 1.11
C PHE A 60 -26.10 -0.10 1.68
N VAL A 61 -27.09 -0.15 0.80
CA VAL A 61 -28.46 -0.59 1.11
C VAL A 61 -28.54 -2.11 1.00
N LYS A 62 -27.92 -2.67 -0.04
CA LYS A 62 -27.85 -4.10 -0.29
C LYS A 62 -26.44 -4.46 -0.79
N ILE A 63 -25.93 -5.60 -0.35
CA ILE A 63 -24.72 -6.20 -0.88
C ILE A 63 -24.96 -7.69 -1.02
N ASP A 64 -24.79 -8.20 -2.23
CA ASP A 64 -24.78 -9.63 -2.55
C ASP A 64 -23.77 -9.85 -3.67
N LEU A 65 -22.76 -10.68 -3.43
CA LEU A 65 -21.72 -11.02 -4.40
C LEU A 65 -22.20 -12.08 -5.41
N GLY A 66 -23.40 -12.60 -5.24
CA GLY A 66 -24.02 -13.57 -6.14
C GLY A 66 -23.50 -14.99 -5.98
N ASP A 67 -23.92 -15.85 -6.90
CA ASP A 67 -23.70 -17.30 -6.82
C ASP A 67 -22.46 -17.79 -7.59
N VAL A 68 -21.80 -16.90 -8.34
CA VAL A 68 -20.60 -17.27 -9.12
C VAL A 68 -19.36 -17.12 -8.25
N PRO A 69 -18.68 -18.25 -7.92
CA PRO A 69 -17.48 -18.20 -7.09
C PRO A 69 -16.29 -17.60 -7.84
N LEU A 70 -15.38 -17.02 -7.08
CA LEU A 70 -14.06 -16.67 -7.52
C LEU A 70 -13.30 -17.96 -7.91
N SER A 71 -12.48 -17.89 -8.94
CA SER A 71 -11.62 -18.98 -9.41
C SER A 71 -10.14 -18.63 -9.32
N ILE A 72 -9.33 -19.67 -9.15
CA ILE A 72 -7.87 -19.61 -9.17
C ILE A 72 -7.41 -20.39 -10.41
N ASP A 73 -6.69 -19.73 -11.31
CA ASP A 73 -6.17 -20.34 -12.53
C ASP A 73 -4.88 -21.12 -12.28
N ALA A 74 -3.99 -20.59 -11.45
CA ALA A 74 -2.73 -21.20 -11.08
C ALA A 74 -2.33 -20.85 -9.65
N VAL A 75 -1.54 -21.71 -9.02
CA VAL A 75 -0.96 -21.50 -7.70
C VAL A 75 0.51 -21.88 -7.70
N GLU A 76 1.33 -21.06 -7.10
CA GLU A 76 2.74 -21.30 -6.80
C GLU A 76 2.94 -21.33 -5.30
N VAL A 77 3.76 -22.27 -4.83
CA VAL A 77 3.98 -22.50 -3.39
C VAL A 77 5.45 -22.29 -3.07
N HIS A 78 5.74 -21.29 -2.25
CA HIS A 78 7.09 -20.94 -1.84
C HIS A 78 7.28 -21.15 -0.34
N LYS A 79 8.49 -21.53 0.05
CA LYS A 79 8.91 -21.52 1.44
C LYS A 79 9.58 -20.18 1.71
N THR A 80 9.14 -19.46 2.75
CA THR A 80 9.80 -18.22 3.15
C THR A 80 11.05 -18.52 3.99
N GLU A 81 12.04 -17.62 3.95
CA GLU A 81 13.26 -17.72 4.78
C GLU A 81 12.92 -17.78 6.28
N GLN A 82 11.86 -17.14 6.70
CA GLN A 82 11.38 -17.11 8.09
C GLN A 82 10.60 -18.40 8.48
N GLY A 83 10.52 -19.40 7.58
CA GLY A 83 9.88 -20.66 7.85
C GLY A 83 8.36 -20.70 7.64
N GLY A 84 7.78 -19.67 6.99
CA GLY A 84 6.39 -19.64 6.56
C GLY A 84 6.15 -20.31 5.20
N ILE A 85 4.89 -20.30 4.75
CA ILE A 85 4.45 -20.73 3.41
C ILE A 85 3.86 -19.53 2.70
N LYS A 86 4.36 -19.21 1.51
CA LYS A 86 3.79 -18.18 0.61
C LYS A 86 3.08 -18.90 -0.54
N LEU A 87 1.86 -18.51 -0.82
CA LEU A 87 1.05 -18.99 -1.94
C LEU A 87 0.79 -17.80 -2.86
N ASP A 88 1.28 -17.85 -4.09
CA ASP A 88 0.99 -16.86 -5.11
C ASP A 88 0.00 -17.45 -6.11
N MET A 89 -1.14 -16.78 -6.28
CA MET A 89 -2.31 -17.32 -6.96
C MET A 89 -2.82 -16.35 -8.02
N ASP A 90 -3.03 -16.83 -9.23
CA ASP A 90 -3.71 -16.07 -10.27
C ASP A 90 -5.24 -16.16 -10.04
N VAL A 91 -5.82 -15.07 -9.58
CA VAL A 91 -7.24 -15.00 -9.19
C VAL A 91 -8.03 -14.34 -10.30
N VAL A 92 -9.16 -14.96 -10.66
CA VAL A 92 -10.13 -14.45 -11.61
C VAL A 92 -11.54 -14.57 -11.02
N TRP A 93 -12.28 -13.49 -11.07
CA TRP A 93 -13.68 -13.49 -10.70
C TRP A 93 -14.49 -12.67 -11.70
N ASP A 94 -15.53 -13.28 -12.23
CA ASP A 94 -16.53 -12.66 -13.11
C ASP A 94 -17.92 -12.98 -12.54
N GLY A 95 -18.27 -12.25 -11.48
CA GLY A 95 -19.48 -12.49 -10.69
C GLY A 95 -20.62 -11.57 -11.07
N LYS A 96 -21.83 -12.15 -11.15
CA LYS A 96 -23.05 -11.36 -11.12
C LYS A 96 -23.34 -10.99 -9.69
N SER A 97 -23.34 -9.71 -9.40
CA SER A 97 -23.59 -9.15 -8.07
C SER A 97 -24.91 -8.41 -8.04
N ASP A 98 -25.44 -8.19 -6.85
CA ASP A 98 -26.60 -7.36 -6.61
C ASP A 98 -26.26 -6.39 -5.46
N VAL A 99 -25.64 -5.28 -5.82
CA VAL A 99 -25.19 -4.26 -4.87
C VAL A 99 -25.98 -2.99 -5.13
N GLU A 100 -26.62 -2.46 -4.10
CA GLU A 100 -27.32 -1.18 -4.13
C GLU A 100 -26.64 -0.18 -3.21
N LEU A 101 -26.33 0.98 -3.75
CA LEU A 101 -25.76 2.12 -3.05
C LEU A 101 -26.76 3.28 -3.05
N ASP A 102 -26.86 3.97 -1.91
CA ASP A 102 -27.72 5.14 -1.71
C ASP A 102 -26.95 6.27 -1.05
N ALA A 103 -27.19 7.49 -1.53
CA ALA A 103 -26.68 8.70 -0.89
C ALA A 103 -27.73 9.80 -0.99
N HIS A 104 -27.77 10.69 0.00
CA HIS A 104 -28.69 11.83 -0.02
C HIS A 104 -28.38 12.75 -1.20
N MET A 105 -29.37 13.04 -2.03
CA MET A 105 -29.26 13.89 -3.24
C MET A 105 -28.52 13.24 -4.43
N VAL A 106 -28.23 11.96 -4.40
CA VAL A 106 -27.69 11.22 -5.53
C VAL A 106 -28.69 10.13 -5.91
N PRO A 107 -28.98 9.90 -7.22
CA PRO A 107 -29.77 8.75 -7.63
C PRO A 107 -29.17 7.45 -7.10
N LYS A 108 -30.02 6.44 -6.85
CA LYS A 108 -29.54 5.12 -6.43
C LYS A 108 -28.62 4.54 -7.50
N LEU A 109 -27.55 3.92 -7.05
CA LEU A 109 -26.56 3.27 -7.90
C LEU A 109 -26.59 1.77 -7.63
N GLY A 110 -26.72 0.96 -8.67
CA GLY A 110 -26.57 -0.48 -8.59
C GLY A 110 -25.28 -0.96 -9.24
N ILE A 111 -24.72 -2.08 -8.76
CA ILE A 111 -23.62 -2.81 -9.41
C ILE A 111 -24.12 -4.23 -9.66
N GLU A 112 -24.30 -4.59 -10.93
CA GLU A 112 -24.83 -5.88 -11.34
C GLU A 112 -23.76 -6.92 -11.71
N ARG A 113 -22.52 -6.47 -11.93
CA ARG A 113 -21.41 -7.35 -12.27
C ARG A 113 -20.09 -6.78 -11.77
N VAL A 114 -19.28 -7.65 -11.21
CA VAL A 114 -17.91 -7.36 -10.78
C VAL A 114 -16.95 -8.30 -11.51
N GLN A 115 -15.98 -7.74 -12.23
CA GLN A 115 -14.88 -8.49 -12.81
C GLN A 115 -13.60 -8.10 -12.10
N LEU A 116 -12.94 -9.07 -11.46
CA LEU A 116 -11.67 -8.89 -10.75
C LEU A 116 -10.66 -9.87 -11.31
N LYS A 117 -9.47 -9.37 -11.63
CA LYS A 117 -8.34 -10.21 -12.02
C LYS A 117 -7.05 -9.66 -11.41
N GLY A 118 -6.26 -10.55 -10.81
CA GLY A 118 -4.98 -10.16 -10.23
C GLY A 118 -4.21 -11.34 -9.66
N ARG A 119 -2.95 -11.09 -9.32
CA ARG A 119 -2.09 -12.06 -8.67
C ARG A 119 -2.11 -11.80 -7.16
N LEU A 120 -2.63 -12.76 -6.41
CA LEU A 120 -2.85 -12.70 -4.97
C LEU A 120 -1.77 -13.51 -4.24
N SER A 121 -1.08 -12.88 -3.31
CA SER A 121 -0.11 -13.52 -2.42
C SER A 121 -0.74 -13.77 -1.06
N VAL A 122 -0.68 -15.00 -0.58
CA VAL A 122 -1.12 -15.39 0.77
C VAL A 122 0.08 -15.94 1.54
N LEU A 123 0.49 -15.23 2.58
CA LEU A 123 1.52 -15.66 3.50
C LEU A 123 0.90 -16.33 4.72
N LEU A 124 1.29 -17.57 5.00
CA LEU A 124 0.92 -18.35 6.18
C LEU A 124 2.13 -18.40 7.13
N ALA A 125 2.13 -17.58 8.16
CA ALA A 125 3.23 -17.46 9.11
C ALA A 125 2.78 -16.87 10.47
N PRO A 126 3.50 -17.19 11.57
CA PRO A 126 4.48 -18.25 11.70
C PRO A 126 3.83 -19.64 11.65
N LEU A 127 4.62 -20.66 11.30
CA LEU A 127 4.21 -22.06 11.52
C LEU A 127 4.45 -22.41 12.97
N THR A 128 3.43 -22.95 13.64
CA THR A 128 3.44 -23.25 15.08
C THR A 128 3.21 -24.74 15.35
N ASN A 129 3.49 -25.17 16.58
CA ASN A 129 3.19 -26.53 17.05
C ASN A 129 1.82 -26.63 17.75
N ILE A 130 1.02 -25.56 17.70
CA ILE A 130 -0.29 -25.47 18.34
C ILE A 130 -1.33 -25.40 17.22
N ILE A 131 -2.43 -26.14 17.35
CA ILE A 131 -3.55 -26.07 16.39
C ILE A 131 -4.15 -24.64 16.44
N PRO A 132 -4.29 -23.99 15.26
CA PRO A 132 -4.36 -24.55 13.89
C PRO A 132 -3.03 -24.71 13.15
N LEU A 133 -1.87 -24.68 13.77
CA LEU A 133 -0.51 -24.84 13.24
C LEU A 133 0.03 -23.62 12.47
N ILE A 134 -0.80 -22.62 12.25
CA ILE A 134 -0.49 -21.38 11.55
C ILE A 134 -0.96 -20.24 12.43
N GLY A 135 -0.07 -19.30 12.75
CA GLY A 135 -0.38 -18.16 13.61
C GLY A 135 -1.29 -17.15 12.94
N ALA A 136 -0.99 -16.81 11.68
CA ALA A 136 -1.76 -15.86 10.89
C ALA A 136 -1.65 -16.12 9.40
N ALA A 137 -2.62 -15.59 8.65
CA ALA A 137 -2.57 -15.44 7.20
C ALA A 137 -2.48 -13.93 6.85
N GLN A 138 -1.59 -13.57 5.94
CA GLN A 138 -1.53 -12.23 5.36
C GLN A 138 -1.86 -12.33 3.88
N VAL A 139 -2.79 -11.50 3.43
CA VAL A 139 -3.32 -11.54 2.06
C VAL A 139 -3.06 -10.20 1.39
N ALA A 140 -2.48 -10.23 0.20
CA ALA A 140 -2.28 -9.03 -0.62
C ALA A 140 -2.24 -9.39 -2.10
N PHE A 141 -2.70 -8.49 -2.95
CA PHE A 141 -2.34 -8.52 -4.36
C PHE A 141 -0.89 -8.03 -4.52
N ILE A 142 -0.12 -8.68 -5.40
CA ILE A 142 1.27 -8.28 -5.67
C ILE A 142 1.28 -6.93 -6.39
N ASN A 143 0.43 -6.78 -7.40
CA ASN A 143 0.18 -5.54 -8.13
C ASN A 143 -1.30 -5.15 -8.01
N PRO A 144 -1.68 -3.88 -8.25
CA PRO A 144 -3.08 -3.47 -8.26
C PRO A 144 -3.91 -4.36 -9.20
N PRO A 145 -4.99 -5.00 -8.71
CA PRO A 145 -5.79 -5.87 -9.55
C PRO A 145 -6.58 -5.08 -10.60
N SER A 146 -6.85 -5.71 -11.73
CA SER A 146 -7.81 -5.18 -12.70
C SER A 146 -9.22 -5.34 -12.15
N LEU A 147 -9.95 -4.24 -11.98
CA LEU A 147 -11.32 -4.22 -11.50
C LEU A 147 -12.23 -3.51 -12.50
N LYS A 148 -13.27 -4.24 -12.99
CA LYS A 148 -14.34 -3.64 -13.79
C LYS A 148 -15.67 -3.84 -13.07
N LEU A 149 -16.48 -2.80 -13.08
CA LEU A 149 -17.80 -2.78 -12.44
C LEU A 149 -18.83 -2.37 -13.50
N ASP A 150 -19.92 -3.15 -13.63
CA ASP A 150 -21.03 -2.78 -14.48
C ASP A 150 -22.13 -2.19 -13.60
N PHE A 151 -22.43 -0.91 -13.81
CA PHE A 151 -23.41 -0.17 -13.03
C PHE A 151 -24.79 -0.21 -13.68
N THR A 152 -25.83 -0.32 -12.88
CA THR A 152 -27.24 -0.10 -13.27
C THR A 152 -27.64 1.35 -13.02
N ASP A 153 -28.70 1.79 -13.70
CA ASP A 153 -29.31 3.12 -13.55
C ASP A 153 -28.38 4.32 -13.84
N ALA A 154 -27.23 4.04 -14.43
CA ALA A 154 -26.20 5.01 -14.77
C ALA A 154 -26.72 6.17 -15.68
N ALA A 155 -27.72 5.90 -16.52
CA ALA A 155 -28.30 6.87 -17.44
C ALA A 155 -29.10 7.98 -16.75
N GLU A 156 -29.51 7.79 -15.49
CA GLU A 156 -30.29 8.75 -14.70
C GLU A 156 -29.38 9.76 -13.97
N VAL A 157 -28.08 9.50 -13.93
CA VAL A 157 -27.10 10.35 -13.24
C VAL A 157 -26.48 11.35 -14.21
N ALA A 158 -26.65 12.62 -13.94
CA ALA A 158 -25.97 13.67 -14.68
C ALA A 158 -24.44 13.54 -14.51
N ASP A 159 -23.69 13.74 -15.59
CA ASP A 159 -22.22 13.59 -15.61
C ASP A 159 -21.70 12.22 -15.13
N TRP A 160 -22.44 11.14 -15.50
CA TRP A 160 -22.13 9.77 -15.10
C TRP A 160 -20.66 9.38 -15.27
N ALA A 161 -20.03 9.74 -16.37
CA ALA A 161 -18.63 9.39 -16.64
C ALA A 161 -17.67 9.90 -15.54
N LEU A 162 -17.97 11.07 -14.97
CA LEU A 162 -17.18 11.63 -13.86
C LEU A 162 -17.45 10.86 -12.56
N VAL A 163 -18.70 10.55 -12.27
CA VAL A 163 -19.12 9.79 -11.06
C VAL A 163 -18.53 8.38 -11.09
N ASP A 164 -18.61 7.70 -12.22
CA ASP A 164 -18.01 6.37 -12.44
C ASP A 164 -16.50 6.38 -12.17
N LYS A 165 -15.78 7.33 -12.75
CA LYS A 165 -14.33 7.47 -12.55
C LYS A 165 -13.97 7.69 -11.06
N VAL A 166 -14.72 8.53 -10.36
CA VAL A 166 -14.47 8.84 -8.94
C VAL A 166 -14.75 7.61 -8.06
N ILE A 167 -15.86 6.89 -8.28
CA ILE A 167 -16.21 5.70 -7.49
C ILE A 167 -15.18 4.59 -7.73
N ARG A 168 -14.82 4.29 -8.98
CA ARG A 168 -13.80 3.27 -9.29
C ARG A 168 -12.46 3.61 -8.65
N LYS A 169 -12.01 4.85 -8.76
CA LYS A 169 -10.77 5.32 -8.13
C LYS A 169 -10.83 5.16 -6.61
N CYS A 170 -11.96 5.49 -5.99
CA CYS A 170 -12.14 5.31 -4.55
C CYS A 170 -12.05 3.83 -4.15
N ILE A 171 -12.75 2.93 -4.85
CA ILE A 171 -12.72 1.49 -4.57
C ILE A 171 -11.29 0.94 -4.76
N MET A 172 -10.60 1.31 -5.84
CA MET A 172 -9.23 0.89 -6.06
C MET A 172 -8.27 1.40 -4.97
N ASN A 173 -8.42 2.66 -4.55
CA ASN A 173 -7.63 3.20 -3.44
C ASN A 173 -7.88 2.46 -2.13
N ILE A 174 -9.13 2.05 -1.85
CA ILE A 174 -9.47 1.24 -0.68
C ILE A 174 -8.79 -0.13 -0.76
N ILE A 175 -8.91 -0.84 -1.89
CA ILE A 175 -8.26 -2.14 -2.10
C ILE A 175 -6.73 -1.98 -1.94
N SER A 176 -6.16 -0.95 -2.54
CA SER A 176 -4.73 -0.67 -2.51
C SER A 176 -4.22 -0.41 -1.10
N SER A 177 -4.92 0.41 -0.33
CA SER A 177 -4.52 0.75 1.05
C SER A 177 -4.62 -0.44 2.02
N MET A 178 -5.41 -1.46 1.68
CA MET A 178 -5.63 -2.62 2.55
C MET A 178 -4.85 -3.86 2.13
N ALA A 179 -4.82 -4.15 0.84
CA ALA A 179 -4.44 -5.47 0.33
C ALA A 179 -3.75 -5.42 -1.04
N VAL A 180 -2.96 -4.38 -1.33
CA VAL A 180 -1.99 -4.39 -2.43
C VAL A 180 -0.63 -4.09 -1.83
N LEU A 181 0.39 -4.87 -2.22
CA LEU A 181 1.74 -4.69 -1.68
C LEU A 181 2.22 -3.24 -1.80
N PRO A 182 2.84 -2.74 -0.74
CA PRO A 182 3.35 -3.40 0.47
C PRO A 182 2.31 -3.64 1.57
N ASN A 183 1.04 -3.25 1.38
CA ASN A 183 -0.02 -3.46 2.36
C ASN A 183 -0.53 -4.90 2.31
N ARG A 184 -0.69 -5.51 3.50
CA ARG A 184 -1.19 -6.87 3.65
C ARG A 184 -2.33 -6.91 4.63
N TYR A 185 -3.44 -7.52 4.24
CA TYR A 185 -4.55 -7.75 5.16
C TYR A 185 -4.22 -8.93 6.07
N LEU A 186 -4.15 -8.67 7.37
CA LEU A 186 -3.78 -9.65 8.39
C LEU A 186 -5.03 -10.35 8.95
N VAL A 187 -5.05 -11.67 8.87
CA VAL A 187 -6.05 -12.53 9.51
C VAL A 187 -5.35 -13.38 10.58
N LYS A 188 -5.58 -13.11 11.86
CA LYS A 188 -5.07 -13.94 12.95
C LYS A 188 -5.85 -15.25 13.02
N LEU A 189 -5.17 -16.36 12.89
CA LEU A 189 -5.72 -17.72 13.05
C LEU A 189 -5.53 -18.19 14.50
N ASP A 190 -4.47 -17.76 15.15
CA ASP A 190 -4.25 -17.88 16.58
C ASP A 190 -4.39 -16.50 17.23
N ALA A 191 -5.29 -16.36 18.21
CA ALA A 191 -5.51 -15.12 18.92
C ALA A 191 -4.24 -14.59 19.65
N ASN A 192 -3.32 -15.49 20.01
CA ASN A 192 -2.06 -15.18 20.66
C ASN A 192 -0.90 -14.97 19.68
N ASN A 193 -1.20 -14.93 18.37
CA ASN A 193 -0.17 -14.76 17.35
C ASN A 193 0.64 -13.48 17.59
N ASP A 194 1.97 -13.64 17.57
CA ASP A 194 2.90 -12.51 17.61
C ASP A 194 3.08 -11.93 16.22
N TYR A 195 2.53 -10.74 15.99
CA TYR A 195 2.64 -10.03 14.72
C TYR A 195 4.09 -9.83 14.27
N PHE A 196 5.02 -9.67 15.20
CA PHE A 196 6.44 -9.47 14.86
C PHE A 196 7.08 -10.69 14.20
N GLN A 197 6.50 -11.87 14.35
CA GLN A 197 6.94 -13.08 13.67
C GLN A 197 6.26 -13.28 12.30
N THR A 198 5.18 -12.53 12.03
CA THR A 198 4.48 -12.59 10.74
C THR A 198 4.94 -11.52 9.75
N TYR A 199 5.57 -10.45 10.24
CA TYR A 199 5.97 -9.34 9.39
C TYR A 199 7.04 -9.75 8.38
N LEU A 200 6.78 -9.47 7.09
CA LEU A 200 7.76 -9.57 6.02
C LEU A 200 8.32 -8.18 5.69
N PRO A 201 9.63 -7.99 5.79
CA PRO A 201 10.27 -6.76 5.32
C PRO A 201 10.23 -6.68 3.79
N PRO A 202 10.39 -5.51 3.19
CA PRO A 202 10.67 -5.36 1.78
C PRO A 202 11.90 -6.16 1.35
N VAL A 203 11.89 -6.69 0.13
CA VAL A 203 13.00 -7.51 -0.40
C VAL A 203 14.20 -6.66 -0.80
N GLY A 204 13.98 -5.40 -1.16
CA GLY A 204 15.05 -4.49 -1.57
C GLY A 204 14.56 -3.11 -1.93
N ALA A 205 15.42 -2.35 -2.60
CA ALA A 205 15.08 -1.06 -3.19
C ALA A 205 15.48 -1.04 -4.67
N LEU A 206 14.61 -0.46 -5.50
CA LEU A 206 14.85 -0.25 -6.92
C LEU A 206 15.17 1.22 -7.17
N ARG A 207 16.40 1.52 -7.56
CA ARG A 207 16.79 2.83 -8.05
C ARG A 207 16.41 2.96 -9.50
N PHE A 208 15.46 3.81 -9.78
CA PHE A 208 14.88 3.97 -11.11
C PHE A 208 15.15 5.38 -11.63
N THR A 209 15.74 5.47 -12.83
CA THR A 209 16.07 6.73 -13.50
C THR A 209 15.27 6.84 -14.77
N VAL A 210 14.55 7.93 -14.94
CA VAL A 210 13.95 8.32 -16.22
C VAL A 210 14.92 9.25 -16.93
N ASP A 211 15.56 8.78 -18.01
CA ASP A 211 16.52 9.58 -18.75
C ASP A 211 15.82 10.57 -19.69
N ARG A 212 15.04 10.05 -20.64
CA ARG A 212 14.36 10.85 -21.67
C ARG A 212 13.24 10.06 -22.34
N ALA A 213 12.34 10.75 -23.00
CA ALA A 213 11.45 10.15 -23.99
C ALA A 213 11.92 10.48 -25.41
N ILE A 214 11.49 9.69 -26.38
CA ILE A 214 11.82 9.84 -27.80
C ILE A 214 10.56 9.63 -28.63
N GLY A 215 10.30 10.55 -29.56
CA GLY A 215 9.22 10.42 -30.54
C GLY A 215 7.83 10.62 -29.96
N LEU A 216 7.70 11.37 -28.85
CA LEU A 216 6.39 11.74 -28.32
C LEU A 216 5.66 12.61 -29.35
N ARG A 217 4.40 12.25 -29.58
CA ARG A 217 3.48 13.11 -30.37
C ARG A 217 2.46 13.66 -29.41
N GLY A 218 2.32 14.96 -29.34
CA GLY A 218 1.26 15.59 -28.55
C GLY A 218 -0.10 14.98 -28.85
N PRO A 219 -1.05 15.03 -27.91
CA PRO A 219 -2.37 14.45 -28.07
C PRO A 219 -3.03 14.95 -29.36
N GLN A 220 -3.70 14.05 -30.08
CA GLN A 220 -4.42 14.45 -31.29
C GLN A 220 -5.50 15.47 -30.93
N VAL A 221 -5.37 16.64 -31.50
CA VAL A 221 -6.21 17.80 -31.20
C VAL A 221 -7.68 17.50 -31.46
N THR A 222 -8.48 17.36 -30.40
CA THR A 222 -9.92 17.15 -30.50
C THR A 222 -10.69 18.33 -29.91
N GLY A 223 -11.75 18.78 -30.58
CA GLY A 223 -12.74 19.71 -30.05
C GLY A 223 -12.22 21.13 -29.79
N ALA A 224 -12.10 21.54 -28.54
CA ALA A 224 -11.76 22.91 -28.14
C ALA A 224 -10.32 23.34 -28.52
N LYS A 225 -9.36 22.40 -28.46
CA LYS A 225 -7.96 22.65 -28.88
C LYS A 225 -7.89 23.01 -30.38
N ARG A 226 -8.72 22.42 -31.25
CA ARG A 226 -8.81 22.76 -32.66
C ARG A 226 -9.27 24.19 -32.93
N LEU A 227 -9.97 24.79 -31.94
CA LEU A 227 -10.39 26.20 -31.99
C LEU A 227 -9.23 27.13 -31.63
N LEU A 228 -8.40 26.75 -30.66
CA LEU A 228 -7.20 27.48 -30.22
C LEU A 228 -6.11 27.46 -31.30
N GLU A 229 -5.90 26.33 -31.98
CA GLU A 229 -5.00 26.28 -33.15
C GLU A 229 -5.43 27.25 -34.29
N LYS A 230 -6.73 27.36 -34.51
CA LYS A 230 -7.27 28.38 -35.47
C LYS A 230 -6.98 29.80 -35.03
N MET A 231 -6.70 30.03 -33.76
CA MET A 231 -6.33 31.36 -33.20
C MET A 231 -4.80 31.56 -33.16
N HIS A 232 -3.98 30.67 -33.78
CA HIS A 232 -2.52 30.74 -33.81
C HIS A 232 -1.85 30.69 -32.43
N ILE A 233 -2.50 30.17 -31.42
CA ILE A 233 -1.90 29.87 -30.13
C ILE A 233 -1.28 28.47 -30.27
N LYS A 234 0.04 28.38 -30.37
CA LYS A 234 0.80 27.16 -30.42
C LYS A 234 0.82 26.61 -28.98
N ASP A 235 0.06 25.55 -28.73
CA ASP A 235 0.09 24.80 -27.49
C ASP A 235 1.20 23.77 -27.62
N THR A 236 2.36 24.06 -27.06
CA THR A 236 3.49 23.11 -26.98
C THR A 236 3.32 22.27 -25.73
N PRO A 237 3.40 20.94 -25.82
CA PRO A 237 3.18 20.07 -24.66
C PRO A 237 4.18 20.30 -23.54
N ASP A 238 3.71 20.16 -22.29
CA ASP A 238 4.46 20.25 -21.04
C ASP A 238 4.61 18.85 -20.43
N TYR A 239 5.61 18.11 -20.89
CA TYR A 239 5.72 16.68 -20.55
C TYR A 239 6.31 16.40 -19.17
N PHE A 240 5.75 15.40 -18.48
CA PHE A 240 6.32 14.76 -17.31
C PHE A 240 6.07 13.26 -17.32
N CYS A 241 6.83 12.50 -16.53
CA CYS A 241 6.60 11.09 -16.30
C CYS A 241 6.07 10.87 -14.89
N LYS A 242 5.02 10.07 -14.79
CA LYS A 242 4.51 9.51 -13.56
C LYS A 242 4.96 8.04 -13.50
N VAL A 243 5.71 7.69 -12.48
CA VAL A 243 6.23 6.34 -12.28
C VAL A 243 5.60 5.76 -11.03
N THR A 244 5.06 4.55 -11.13
CA THR A 244 4.42 3.86 -10.00
C THR A 244 4.98 2.47 -9.83
N LEU A 245 5.22 2.06 -8.57
CA LEU A 245 5.52 0.70 -8.17
C LEU A 245 4.50 0.24 -7.13
N GLY A 246 3.71 -0.79 -7.46
CA GLY A 246 2.65 -1.26 -6.56
C GLY A 246 1.59 -0.19 -6.30
N ALA A 247 1.14 -0.07 -5.03
CA ALA A 247 -0.01 0.76 -4.67
C ALA A 247 0.33 2.10 -4.00
N GLU A 248 1.49 2.22 -3.38
CA GLU A 248 1.80 3.35 -2.49
C GLU A 248 2.90 4.27 -3.00
N ASP A 249 3.75 3.77 -3.89
CA ASP A 249 4.92 4.53 -4.33
C ASP A 249 4.68 5.12 -5.72
N GLU A 250 4.32 6.39 -5.73
CA GLU A 250 4.12 7.19 -6.94
C GLU A 250 5.16 8.31 -6.95
N TRP A 251 5.94 8.36 -8.01
CA TRP A 251 6.91 9.42 -8.24
C TRP A 251 6.62 10.16 -9.54
N ARG A 252 6.74 11.48 -9.52
CA ARG A 252 6.58 12.34 -10.67
C ARG A 252 7.88 13.07 -10.97
N THR A 253 8.32 13.06 -12.23
CA THR A 253 9.45 13.87 -12.69
C THR A 253 9.08 15.34 -12.75
N SER A 254 10.08 16.19 -12.91
CA SER A 254 9.83 17.62 -13.23
C SER A 254 9.10 17.76 -14.58
N VAL A 255 8.28 18.79 -14.69
CA VAL A 255 7.61 19.14 -15.93
C VAL A 255 8.60 19.82 -16.88
N LYS A 256 8.69 19.33 -18.12
CA LYS A 256 9.49 19.93 -19.19
C LYS A 256 8.58 20.78 -20.06
N LYS A 257 8.58 22.08 -19.80
CA LYS A 257 7.74 23.06 -20.49
C LYS A 257 8.18 23.29 -21.92
N ASP A 258 7.19 23.53 -22.78
CA ASP A 258 7.40 23.85 -24.20
C ASP A 258 8.34 22.84 -24.89
N SER A 259 8.22 21.56 -24.55
CA SER A 259 9.12 20.53 -25.05
C SER A 259 8.70 20.03 -26.42
N ASP A 260 9.71 19.84 -27.28
CA ASP A 260 9.55 19.07 -28.52
C ASP A 260 9.31 17.58 -28.18
N SER A 261 9.29 16.71 -29.20
CA SER A 261 9.00 15.28 -29.09
C SER A 261 9.95 14.47 -28.19
N ASP A 262 11.07 15.03 -27.75
CA ASP A 262 12.17 14.31 -27.07
C ASP A 262 12.60 14.99 -25.76
N PRO A 263 11.72 15.11 -24.73
CA PRO A 263 12.06 15.70 -23.45
C PRO A 263 13.08 14.84 -22.69
N SER A 264 13.99 15.49 -21.95
CA SER A 264 15.00 14.82 -21.13
C SER A 264 14.87 15.25 -19.66
N TRP A 265 14.77 14.25 -18.77
CA TRP A 265 14.68 14.46 -17.32
C TRP A 265 15.99 14.15 -16.63
N ASN A 266 16.56 12.96 -16.84
CA ASN A 266 17.72 12.42 -16.11
C ASN A 266 17.49 12.52 -14.59
N GLU A 267 16.30 12.14 -14.16
CA GLU A 267 15.87 12.19 -12.77
C GLU A 267 15.74 10.77 -12.21
N THR A 268 16.07 10.62 -10.92
CA THR A 268 16.15 9.33 -10.26
C THR A 268 15.29 9.32 -9.01
N HIS A 269 14.61 8.19 -8.78
CA HIS A 269 13.86 7.90 -7.55
C HIS A 269 14.15 6.48 -7.09
N ASP A 270 14.14 6.27 -5.77
CA ASP A 270 14.33 4.97 -5.16
C ASP A 270 13.00 4.45 -4.62
N PHE A 271 12.54 3.30 -5.15
CA PHE A 271 11.32 2.62 -4.73
C PHE A 271 11.64 1.47 -3.77
N LEU A 272 10.81 1.27 -2.74
CA LEU A 272 10.86 0.08 -1.90
C LEU A 272 10.13 -1.08 -2.57
N VAL A 273 10.84 -2.20 -2.78
CA VAL A 273 10.29 -3.39 -3.43
C VAL A 273 9.86 -4.38 -2.36
N ALA A 274 8.59 -4.73 -2.33
CA ALA A 274 8.02 -5.67 -1.38
C ALA A 274 7.97 -7.12 -1.91
N ASP A 275 8.06 -7.29 -3.23
CA ASP A 275 8.04 -8.57 -3.92
C ASP A 275 8.71 -8.42 -5.30
N ASP A 276 9.44 -9.42 -5.75
CA ASP A 276 10.17 -9.43 -7.02
C ASP A 276 9.24 -9.50 -8.26
N GLU A 277 7.97 -9.83 -8.06
CA GLU A 277 6.95 -9.81 -9.12
C GLU A 277 6.18 -8.46 -9.21
N GLN A 278 6.60 -7.42 -8.48
CA GLN A 278 5.97 -6.11 -8.60
C GLN A 278 6.31 -5.45 -9.94
N ASP A 279 5.28 -4.96 -10.62
CA ASP A 279 5.40 -4.19 -11.85
C ASP A 279 5.74 -2.73 -11.58
N ILE A 280 6.66 -2.17 -12.37
CA ILE A 280 6.87 -0.73 -12.46
C ILE A 280 6.19 -0.20 -13.72
N THR A 281 5.38 0.83 -13.56
CA THR A 281 4.67 1.48 -14.65
C THR A 281 5.21 2.89 -14.84
N VAL A 282 5.51 3.26 -16.08
CA VAL A 282 5.90 4.62 -16.46
C VAL A 282 4.82 5.19 -17.37
N ASP A 283 4.16 6.21 -16.90
CA ASP A 283 3.11 6.92 -17.60
C ASP A 283 3.62 8.31 -18.01
N VAL A 284 3.60 8.62 -19.29
CA VAL A 284 4.03 9.91 -19.82
C VAL A 284 2.79 10.76 -20.04
N GLN A 285 2.78 11.92 -19.42
CA GLN A 285 1.63 12.81 -19.41
C GLN A 285 2.03 14.23 -19.89
N ASP A 286 1.03 14.96 -20.39
CA ASP A 286 1.11 16.38 -20.74
C ASP A 286 0.37 17.19 -19.66
N GLU A 287 1.04 18.18 -19.07
CA GLU A 287 0.48 19.03 -18.01
C GLU A 287 -0.36 20.17 -18.62
N ASP A 288 -1.64 19.92 -18.84
CA ASP A 288 -2.57 20.94 -19.33
C ASP A 288 -3.30 21.69 -18.22
N LEU A 289 -3.70 22.96 -18.51
CA LEU A 289 -4.49 23.81 -17.60
C LEU A 289 -5.88 23.22 -17.20
N VAL A 290 -6.36 22.21 -17.90
CA VAL A 290 -7.71 21.61 -17.72
C VAL A 290 -7.63 20.15 -17.22
N GLY A 291 -6.42 19.60 -17.09
CA GLY A 291 -6.15 18.21 -16.67
C GLY A 291 -4.93 17.66 -17.38
N ASP A 292 -4.33 16.62 -16.80
CA ASP A 292 -3.19 15.94 -17.40
C ASP A 292 -3.69 15.02 -18.52
N ASP A 293 -3.11 15.12 -19.71
CA ASP A 293 -3.41 14.24 -20.84
C ASP A 293 -2.39 13.10 -20.91
N ASP A 294 -2.88 11.85 -20.93
CA ASP A 294 -2.04 10.66 -21.01
C ASP A 294 -1.51 10.44 -22.44
N ILE A 295 -0.21 10.26 -22.58
CA ILE A 295 0.44 10.05 -23.87
C ILE A 295 0.83 8.60 -24.09
N GLY A 296 1.14 7.87 -23.02
CA GLY A 296 1.45 6.44 -23.11
C GLY A 296 2.01 5.84 -21.84
N ILE A 297 1.85 4.53 -21.70
CA ILE A 297 2.27 3.73 -20.55
C ILE A 297 3.25 2.66 -21.00
N ALA A 298 4.28 2.40 -20.19
CA ALA A 298 5.21 1.29 -20.35
C ALA A 298 5.36 0.52 -19.03
N SER A 299 5.40 -0.80 -19.11
CA SER A 299 5.39 -1.70 -17.94
C SER A 299 6.57 -2.66 -17.87
N THR A 300 7.61 -2.50 -18.68
CA THR A 300 8.82 -3.37 -18.68
C THR A 300 10.07 -2.62 -19.09
N SER A 301 11.25 -3.27 -18.97
CA SER A 301 12.58 -2.64 -19.14
C SER A 301 12.94 -2.17 -20.56
N GLU A 302 12.21 -2.57 -21.60
CA GLU A 302 12.35 -2.05 -22.96
C GLU A 302 11.02 -1.43 -23.38
N LEU A 303 11.00 -0.14 -23.62
CA LEU A 303 9.89 0.75 -23.35
C LEU A 303 9.28 1.39 -24.60
N PRO A 304 8.67 0.61 -25.52
CA PRO A 304 7.68 1.22 -26.39
C PRO A 304 6.49 1.65 -25.50
N LEU A 305 6.04 2.88 -25.67
CA LEU A 305 4.82 3.35 -25.04
C LEU A 305 3.62 2.74 -25.76
N THR A 306 2.62 2.35 -24.99
CA THR A 306 1.30 1.95 -25.52
C THR A 306 0.25 2.97 -25.07
N THR A 307 -0.82 3.13 -25.86
CA THR A 307 -1.97 3.89 -25.39
C THR A 307 -2.65 3.21 -24.20
N HIS A 308 -3.49 3.91 -23.45
CA HIS A 308 -4.32 3.29 -22.39
C HIS A 308 -5.21 2.14 -22.87
N GLN A 309 -5.46 2.05 -24.17
CA GLN A 309 -6.18 0.95 -24.80
C GLN A 309 -5.27 -0.23 -25.17
N GLY A 310 -3.95 -0.12 -24.88
CA GLY A 310 -2.95 -1.16 -25.16
C GLY A 310 -2.43 -1.15 -26.61
N GLU A 311 -2.73 -0.10 -27.40
CA GLU A 311 -2.23 0.01 -28.76
C GLU A 311 -0.77 0.51 -28.75
N PRO A 312 0.14 -0.11 -29.51
CA PRO A 312 1.54 0.30 -29.57
C PRO A 312 1.68 1.68 -30.24
N THR A 313 2.56 2.51 -29.68
CA THR A 313 2.96 3.80 -30.27
C THR A 313 4.37 3.73 -30.86
N GLU A 314 4.79 4.76 -31.60
CA GLU A 314 6.18 4.89 -32.05
C GLU A 314 7.10 5.51 -30.97
N ALA A 315 6.51 6.04 -29.90
CA ALA A 315 7.21 6.70 -28.83
C ALA A 315 7.86 5.70 -27.85
N ARG A 316 8.97 6.11 -27.23
CA ARG A 316 9.72 5.30 -26.26
C ARG A 316 10.20 6.16 -25.11
N VAL A 317 10.29 5.55 -23.92
CA VAL A 317 10.98 6.16 -22.77
C VAL A 317 12.27 5.38 -22.50
N VAL A 318 13.36 6.09 -22.31
CA VAL A 318 14.66 5.53 -21.96
C VAL A 318 14.82 5.62 -20.44
N VAL A 319 14.98 4.46 -19.81
CA VAL A 319 15.12 4.36 -18.34
C VAL A 319 16.33 3.52 -17.97
N ARG A 320 16.79 3.66 -16.72
CA ARG A 320 17.78 2.80 -16.08
C ARG A 320 17.22 2.33 -14.74
N ALA A 321 17.44 1.06 -14.42
CA ALA A 321 17.03 0.47 -13.16
C ALA A 321 18.24 -0.24 -12.52
N GLN A 322 18.37 -0.10 -11.19
CA GLN A 322 19.37 -0.80 -10.41
C GLN A 322 18.76 -1.28 -9.11
N PHE A 323 18.89 -2.57 -8.84
CA PHE A 323 18.39 -3.18 -7.62
C PHE A 323 19.43 -3.16 -6.50
N PHE A 324 18.98 -2.97 -5.27
CA PHE A 324 19.77 -2.94 -4.05
C PHE A 324 19.13 -3.87 -3.02
N ASP A 325 19.97 -4.73 -2.44
CA ASP A 325 19.58 -5.60 -1.32
C ASP A 325 19.59 -4.84 0.00
N PHE A 326 18.72 -5.23 0.92
CA PHE A 326 18.78 -4.82 2.31
C PHE A 326 19.72 -5.72 3.11
N VAL A 327 20.73 -5.13 3.75
CA VAL A 327 21.75 -5.86 4.51
C VAL A 327 21.88 -5.32 5.93
N GLU A 328 22.35 -6.17 6.84
CA GLU A 328 22.69 -5.81 8.22
C GLU A 328 24.14 -5.29 8.29
N ASP A 329 24.37 -4.08 7.82
CA ASP A 329 25.71 -3.46 7.81
C ASP A 329 25.65 -2.01 8.30
N ALA A 330 26.01 -1.81 9.56
CA ALA A 330 26.05 -0.49 10.18
C ALA A 330 27.10 0.45 9.55
N ALA A 331 28.18 -0.10 8.98
CA ALA A 331 29.23 0.71 8.37
C ALA A 331 28.71 1.39 7.09
N LEU A 332 27.86 0.73 6.32
CA LEU A 332 27.24 1.33 5.12
C LEU A 332 26.34 2.51 5.49
N LEU A 333 25.53 2.41 6.55
CA LEU A 333 24.70 3.54 7.02
C LEU A 333 25.56 4.69 7.55
N SER A 334 26.67 4.38 8.25
CA SER A 334 27.59 5.39 8.76
C SER A 334 28.42 6.02 7.64
N GLY A 335 28.82 5.24 6.62
CA GLY A 335 29.56 5.72 5.45
C GLY A 335 28.75 6.67 4.57
N SER A 336 27.48 6.44 4.42
CA SER A 336 26.55 7.33 3.69
C SER A 336 26.46 8.73 4.28
N ARG A 337 26.85 8.92 5.55
CA ARG A 337 27.01 10.24 6.20
C ARG A 337 28.24 10.99 5.70
N ALA A 338 29.33 10.25 5.38
CA ALA A 338 30.63 10.86 5.04
C ALA A 338 30.77 11.25 3.57
N GLU A 339 30.04 10.60 2.66
CA GLU A 339 30.12 10.87 1.22
C GLU A 339 29.43 12.18 0.79
N GLN A 340 28.59 12.77 1.65
CA GLN A 340 27.86 14.01 1.35
C GLN A 340 28.69 15.28 1.46
N ASP A 341 29.89 15.24 2.02
CA ASP A 341 30.73 16.43 2.22
C ASP A 341 31.57 16.82 0.95
N GLN A 342 31.40 16.11 -0.18
CA GLN A 342 32.21 16.32 -1.37
C GLN A 342 31.38 16.64 -2.64
N GLY A 343 30.99 17.90 -2.82
CA GLY A 343 30.76 18.50 -4.16
C GLY A 343 29.34 18.85 -4.55
N GLU A 344 29.22 19.73 -5.56
CA GLU A 344 27.97 20.27 -6.12
C GLU A 344 26.98 19.23 -6.70
N ALA A 345 27.39 17.95 -6.82
CA ALA A 345 26.54 16.81 -7.13
C ALA A 345 25.67 16.39 -5.91
N GLY A 346 25.99 16.81 -4.71
CA GLY A 346 25.43 16.34 -3.45
C GLY A 346 23.93 16.62 -3.26
N GLN A 347 23.36 17.67 -3.82
CA GLN A 347 21.95 17.99 -3.58
C GLN A 347 20.98 16.98 -4.23
N LYS A 348 21.30 16.42 -5.41
CA LYS A 348 20.47 15.37 -6.03
C LYS A 348 20.68 13.99 -5.40
N GLU A 349 21.85 13.74 -4.79
CA GLU A 349 22.16 12.49 -4.10
C GLU A 349 21.59 12.46 -2.67
N SER A 350 21.37 13.61 -2.05
CA SER A 350 20.85 13.70 -0.68
C SER A 350 19.44 13.13 -0.51
N SER A 351 18.67 13.03 -1.59
CA SER A 351 17.32 12.43 -1.58
C SER A 351 17.32 10.91 -1.79
N ARG A 352 18.47 10.31 -2.12
CA ARG A 352 18.59 8.87 -2.34
C ARG A 352 18.47 8.12 -1.01
N ILE A 353 17.86 6.95 -1.08
CA ILE A 353 17.73 6.05 0.06
C ILE A 353 19.11 5.39 0.31
N ALA A 354 19.61 5.51 1.52
CA ALA A 354 20.82 4.81 2.01
C ALA A 354 20.45 3.53 2.78
N GLY A 355 19.19 3.42 3.21
CA GLY A 355 18.69 2.28 3.95
C GLY A 355 17.23 2.43 4.30
N LEU A 356 16.76 1.53 5.13
CA LEU A 356 15.36 1.48 5.60
C LEU A 356 15.35 1.31 7.12
N ALA A 357 14.54 2.13 7.80
CA ALA A 357 14.10 1.84 9.15
C ALA A 357 12.67 1.30 9.13
N THR A 358 12.44 0.22 9.85
CA THR A 358 11.11 -0.34 10.05
C THR A 358 10.75 -0.28 11.53
N VAL A 359 9.58 0.28 11.84
CA VAL A 359 9.04 0.34 13.20
C VAL A 359 7.76 -0.48 13.24
N LEU A 360 7.78 -1.59 13.98
CA LEU A 360 6.62 -2.43 14.23
C LEU A 360 6.02 -2.05 15.57
N ILE A 361 4.73 -1.77 15.60
CA ILE A 361 3.96 -1.51 16.81
C ILE A 361 3.09 -2.74 17.09
N GLY A 362 3.31 -3.36 18.23
CA GLY A 362 2.51 -4.49 18.71
C GLY A 362 1.36 -4.02 19.60
N ASN A 363 1.39 -4.40 20.86
CA ASN A 363 0.38 -3.99 21.84
C ASN A 363 0.86 -2.86 22.75
N VAL A 364 -0.10 -2.08 23.24
CA VAL A 364 0.10 -1.14 24.34
C VAL A 364 -0.45 -1.77 25.61
N ARG A 365 0.21 -1.58 26.73
CA ARG A 365 -0.22 -2.07 28.05
C ARG A 365 -0.36 -0.93 29.03
N GLY A 366 -1.16 -1.16 30.09
CA GLY A 366 -1.31 -0.21 31.21
C GLY A 366 -2.20 0.98 30.87
N LEU A 367 -3.07 0.88 29.84
CA LEU A 367 -4.04 1.93 29.56
C LEU A 367 -5.05 2.08 30.69
N GLN A 368 -5.33 3.31 31.06
CA GLN A 368 -6.37 3.63 32.03
C GLN A 368 -7.71 3.80 31.30
N PRO A 369 -8.83 3.32 31.87
CA PRO A 369 -10.13 3.54 31.28
C PRO A 369 -10.49 5.04 31.29
N ASP A 370 -10.70 5.61 30.11
CA ASP A 370 -11.08 7.02 29.96
C ASP A 370 -12.59 7.26 30.00
N TYR A 371 -13.37 6.19 30.00
CA TYR A 371 -14.82 6.25 29.97
C TYR A 371 -15.41 5.64 31.21
N GLN A 372 -16.22 6.44 31.94
CA GLN A 372 -17.04 5.97 33.06
C GLN A 372 -18.51 6.15 32.70
N PRO A 373 -19.29 5.06 32.51
CA PRO A 373 -20.72 5.17 32.31
C PRO A 373 -21.40 5.73 33.55
N GLY A 374 -22.29 6.69 33.39
CA GLY A 374 -23.08 7.28 34.52
C GLY A 374 -22.49 8.51 35.20
N GLY A 375 -21.36 9.06 34.71
CA GLY A 375 -20.92 10.40 35.16
C GLY A 375 -21.78 11.52 34.56
N GLU A 376 -21.82 12.69 35.16
CA GLU A 376 -22.65 13.86 34.72
C GLU A 376 -22.37 14.28 33.24
N ASP A 377 -21.28 13.81 32.61
CA ASP A 377 -20.89 14.02 31.23
C ASP A 377 -21.15 12.79 30.31
N SER A 378 -21.74 11.69 30.81
CA SER A 378 -21.87 10.41 30.10
C SER A 378 -22.79 10.46 28.88
N ASP A 379 -23.70 11.39 28.79
CA ASP A 379 -24.68 11.49 27.72
C ASP A 379 -24.11 12.09 26.41
N LYS A 380 -22.83 12.48 26.35
CA LYS A 380 -22.28 13.24 25.23
C LYS A 380 -20.95 12.76 24.65
N LYS A 381 -20.25 11.82 25.28
CA LYS A 381 -18.92 11.40 24.76
C LYS A 381 -18.84 9.90 24.53
N LYS A 382 -18.83 9.50 23.25
CA LYS A 382 -18.41 8.15 22.89
C LYS A 382 -16.94 7.94 23.29
N PRO A 383 -16.54 6.72 23.70
CA PRO A 383 -15.15 6.42 23.98
C PRO A 383 -14.29 6.79 22.77
N LEU A 384 -13.16 7.47 22.99
CA LEU A 384 -12.24 7.82 21.91
C LEU A 384 -11.26 6.67 21.70
N PRO A 385 -10.92 6.36 20.44
CA PRO A 385 -9.96 5.32 20.16
C PRO A 385 -8.54 5.76 20.59
N TYR A 386 -7.74 4.80 21.01
CA TYR A 386 -6.31 4.96 21.17
C TYR A 386 -5.61 4.70 19.85
N SER A 387 -4.53 5.43 19.58
CA SER A 387 -3.62 5.22 18.44
C SER A 387 -2.19 5.56 18.86
N VAL A 388 -1.22 5.03 18.11
CA VAL A 388 0.20 5.35 18.30
C VAL A 388 0.69 6.10 17.06
N ARG A 389 1.19 7.32 17.27
CA ARG A 389 1.91 8.06 16.24
C ARG A 389 3.38 7.69 16.30
N VAL A 390 3.94 7.30 15.16
CA VAL A 390 5.35 6.97 15.01
C VAL A 390 5.98 7.98 14.07
N ALA A 391 7.04 8.65 14.50
CA ALA A 391 7.72 9.68 13.73
C ALA A 391 9.23 9.44 13.66
N TRP A 392 9.83 9.77 12.52
CA TRP A 392 11.26 9.85 12.31
C TRP A 392 11.57 10.98 11.31
N GLY A 393 12.35 11.97 11.77
CA GLY A 393 12.58 13.19 10.99
C GLY A 393 11.27 13.94 10.71
N GLU A 394 11.03 14.27 9.45
CA GLU A 394 9.81 14.97 9.01
C GLU A 394 8.64 14.03 8.70
N ARG A 395 8.86 12.72 8.73
CA ARG A 395 7.82 11.73 8.43
C ARG A 395 7.16 11.23 9.70
N ASP A 396 5.83 11.14 9.68
CA ASP A 396 5.05 10.52 10.74
C ASP A 396 3.92 9.66 10.18
N PHE A 397 3.57 8.63 10.94
CA PHE A 397 2.49 7.70 10.65
C PHE A 397 1.64 7.50 11.91
N LEU A 398 0.38 7.16 11.71
CA LEU A 398 -0.56 6.89 12.78
C LEU A 398 -1.12 5.48 12.62
N THR A 399 -1.14 4.70 13.72
CA THR A 399 -1.82 3.41 13.71
C THR A 399 -3.33 3.58 13.55
N ALA A 400 -4.00 2.54 13.08
CA ALA A 400 -5.45 2.46 13.18
C ALA A 400 -5.90 2.62 14.64
N GLY A 401 -7.02 3.30 14.83
CA GLY A 401 -7.57 3.54 16.18
C GLY A 401 -8.12 2.25 16.79
N GLN A 402 -7.79 1.98 18.07
CA GLN A 402 -8.29 0.85 18.84
C GLN A 402 -9.18 1.32 19.98
N ASN A 403 -10.43 0.84 20.00
CA ASN A 403 -11.35 1.12 21.09
C ASN A 403 -11.03 0.23 22.29
N CYS A 404 -10.60 0.84 23.38
CA CYS A 404 -10.34 0.13 24.63
C CYS A 404 -11.59 -0.09 25.47
N THR A 405 -12.64 0.68 25.20
CA THR A 405 -13.94 0.58 25.85
C THR A 405 -14.97 0.13 24.81
N THR A 406 -15.65 -0.97 25.07
CA THR A 406 -16.80 -1.43 24.28
C THR A 406 -18.04 -1.41 25.17
N VAL A 407 -19.16 -0.91 24.62
CA VAL A 407 -20.46 -0.90 25.28
C VAL A 407 -21.35 -1.80 24.46
N ASP A 408 -21.92 -2.85 25.08
CA ASP A 408 -22.86 -3.74 24.39
C ASP A 408 -24.27 -3.11 24.29
N ASP A 409 -25.16 -3.76 23.54
CA ASP A 409 -26.55 -3.31 23.36
C ASP A 409 -27.36 -3.28 24.67
N ALA A 410 -26.90 -3.99 25.69
CA ALA A 410 -27.48 -4.00 27.04
C ALA A 410 -26.90 -2.90 27.97
N GLY A 411 -25.93 -2.11 27.48
CA GLY A 411 -25.27 -1.06 28.22
C GLY A 411 -24.14 -1.54 29.12
N ASN A 412 -23.71 -2.81 29.02
CA ASN A 412 -22.56 -3.29 29.79
C ASN A 412 -21.27 -2.77 29.17
N VAL A 413 -20.35 -2.34 30.00
CA VAL A 413 -19.05 -1.78 29.62
C VAL A 413 -17.96 -2.80 29.86
N SER A 414 -17.20 -3.11 28.81
CA SER A 414 -15.97 -3.90 28.92
C SER A 414 -14.74 -3.08 28.54
N TYR A 415 -13.63 -3.37 29.19
CA TYR A 415 -12.36 -2.67 28.98
C TYR A 415 -11.29 -3.63 28.49
N ASN A 416 -10.66 -3.24 27.37
CA ASN A 416 -9.42 -3.86 26.91
C ASN A 416 -8.27 -2.88 27.20
N ASN A 417 -7.52 -3.12 28.24
CA ASN A 417 -6.37 -2.27 28.61
C ASN A 417 -5.05 -2.71 27.95
N HIS A 418 -5.13 -3.66 26.99
CA HIS A 418 -3.99 -4.17 26.22
C HIS A 418 -4.31 -4.27 24.73
N PRO A 419 -4.72 -3.17 24.06
CA PRO A 419 -5.05 -3.23 22.64
C PRO A 419 -3.82 -3.59 21.82
N ALA A 420 -4.01 -4.43 20.81
CA ALA A 420 -3.01 -4.73 19.79
C ALA A 420 -3.24 -3.86 18.57
N PHE A 421 -2.19 -3.23 18.08
CA PHE A 421 -2.21 -2.42 16.86
C PHE A 421 -1.71 -3.22 15.68
N ASP A 422 -0.65 -4.02 15.84
CA ASP A 422 -0.09 -4.95 14.85
C ASP A 422 0.13 -4.30 13.48
N GLN A 423 0.83 -3.18 13.46
CA GLN A 423 1.15 -2.40 12.27
C GLN A 423 2.64 -2.14 12.17
N ALA A 424 3.12 -2.05 10.93
CA ALA A 424 4.50 -1.73 10.59
C ALA A 424 4.58 -0.45 9.78
N PHE A 425 5.55 0.40 10.09
CA PHE A 425 5.82 1.66 9.41
C PHE A 425 7.24 1.66 8.87
N ARG A 426 7.40 2.17 7.65
CA ARG A 426 8.64 2.17 6.91
C ARG A 426 9.13 3.60 6.73
N PHE A 427 10.36 3.84 7.12
CA PHE A 427 11.03 5.13 7.02
C PHE A 427 12.27 4.97 6.15
N PRO A 428 12.23 5.37 4.87
CA PRO A 428 13.42 5.43 4.03
C PRO A 428 14.48 6.34 4.67
N LEU A 429 15.65 5.79 4.91
CA LEU A 429 16.79 6.51 5.47
C LEU A 429 17.52 7.21 4.33
N THR A 430 17.35 8.52 4.21
CA THR A 430 18.10 9.30 3.22
C THR A 430 19.44 9.75 3.78
N GLY A 431 20.45 9.88 2.91
CA GLY A 431 21.75 10.38 3.31
C GLY A 431 21.65 11.74 4.02
N ALA A 432 20.77 12.65 3.55
CA ALA A 432 20.52 13.94 4.17
C ALA A 432 20.02 13.84 5.61
N ALA A 433 19.08 12.94 5.86
CA ALA A 433 18.55 12.77 7.23
C ALA A 433 19.58 12.11 8.17
N LEU A 434 20.44 11.23 7.63
CA LEU A 434 21.52 10.61 8.41
C LEU A 434 22.67 11.58 8.73
N ALA A 435 22.92 12.58 7.87
CA ALA A 435 23.96 13.57 8.01
C ALA A 435 23.50 14.90 8.64
N ALA A 436 22.27 14.95 9.16
CA ALA A 436 21.71 16.16 9.75
C ALA A 436 22.59 16.73 10.88
N GLU A 437 22.65 18.06 11.00
CA GLU A 437 23.31 18.74 12.11
C GLU A 437 22.69 18.27 13.44
N GLY A 438 23.48 17.66 14.30
CA GLY A 438 23.01 17.04 15.57
C GLY A 438 22.81 15.52 15.51
N GLY A 439 23.08 14.89 14.38
CA GLY A 439 22.96 13.44 14.17
C GLY A 439 21.60 13.03 13.59
N ALA A 440 21.45 11.72 13.28
CA ALA A 440 20.18 11.18 12.78
C ALA A 440 19.04 11.37 13.82
N PRO A 441 17.81 11.69 13.37
CA PRO A 441 16.69 11.89 14.27
C PRO A 441 16.39 10.67 15.14
N ALA A 442 15.88 10.87 16.35
CA ALA A 442 15.36 9.78 17.15
C ALA A 442 14.00 9.29 16.62
N PHE A 443 13.68 8.01 16.85
CA PHE A 443 12.34 7.48 16.65
C PHE A 443 11.44 7.93 17.79
N ARG A 444 10.36 8.61 17.48
CA ARG A 444 9.41 9.12 18.45
C ARG A 444 8.09 8.36 18.36
N MET A 445 7.65 7.73 19.44
CA MET A 445 6.36 7.07 19.53
C MET A 445 5.49 7.81 20.54
N VAL A 446 4.29 8.22 20.11
CA VAL A 446 3.35 9.01 20.93
C VAL A 446 2.02 8.28 21.01
N LEU A 447 1.60 7.94 22.22
CA LEU A 447 0.28 7.38 22.47
C LEU A 447 -0.76 8.51 22.49
N LEU A 448 -1.79 8.35 21.68
CA LEU A 448 -2.91 9.29 21.54
C LEU A 448 -4.21 8.65 22.00
N ASN A 449 -5.06 9.42 22.69
CA ASN A 449 -6.48 9.11 22.86
C ASN A 449 -7.28 10.19 22.13
N GLY A 450 -7.83 9.85 20.98
CA GLY A 450 -8.32 10.82 20.03
C GLY A 450 -7.20 11.79 19.61
N LYS A 451 -7.31 13.06 20.00
CA LYS A 451 -6.29 14.10 19.73
C LYS A 451 -5.35 14.37 20.92
N ARG A 452 -5.62 13.78 22.09
CA ARG A 452 -4.87 14.04 23.33
C ARG A 452 -3.65 13.12 23.40
N GLU A 453 -2.47 13.69 23.60
CA GLU A 453 -1.26 12.95 23.91
C GLU A 453 -1.33 12.38 25.34
N CYS A 454 -1.11 11.06 25.47
CA CYS A 454 -1.19 10.33 26.74
C CYS A 454 0.17 9.80 27.20
N GLY A 455 1.15 9.74 26.31
CA GLY A 455 2.49 9.30 26.65
C GLY A 455 3.40 9.39 25.44
N VAL A 456 4.71 9.47 25.68
CA VAL A 456 5.72 9.59 24.63
C VAL A 456 7.00 8.87 25.03
N VAL A 457 7.65 8.26 24.03
CA VAL A 457 9.00 7.74 24.14
C VAL A 457 9.81 8.12 22.90
N GLU A 458 11.09 8.41 23.11
CA GLU A 458 12.05 8.67 22.08
C GLU A 458 13.17 7.64 22.14
N VAL A 459 13.48 7.01 21.03
CA VAL A 459 14.55 6.01 20.91
C VAL A 459 15.62 6.60 20.00
N PRO A 460 16.83 6.88 20.53
CA PRO A 460 17.92 7.40 19.71
C PRO A 460 18.26 6.46 18.55
N PHE A 461 18.53 7.02 17.37
CA PHE A 461 18.92 6.25 16.19
C PHE A 461 20.17 5.41 16.47
N GLU A 462 21.16 5.98 17.16
CA GLU A 462 22.41 5.31 17.49
C GLU A 462 22.23 4.09 18.39
N ASP A 463 21.21 4.09 19.26
CA ASP A 463 20.91 2.95 20.11
C ASP A 463 20.43 1.75 19.29
N VAL A 464 19.71 2.00 18.19
CA VAL A 464 19.27 0.97 17.27
C VAL A 464 20.39 0.53 16.36
N LEU A 465 21.17 1.48 15.84
CA LEU A 465 22.33 1.21 14.97
C LEU A 465 23.39 0.35 15.67
N GLY A 466 23.63 0.60 16.96
CA GLY A 466 24.59 -0.15 17.78
C GLY A 466 24.04 -1.46 18.35
N ALA A 467 22.76 -1.74 18.20
CA ALA A 467 22.14 -2.97 18.71
C ALA A 467 22.52 -4.20 17.82
N PRO A 468 22.50 -5.42 18.37
CA PRO A 468 22.72 -6.64 17.60
C PRO A 468 21.76 -6.74 16.42
N GLY A 469 22.30 -6.97 15.20
CA GLY A 469 21.52 -7.00 13.96
C GLY A 469 20.81 -5.67 13.62
N MET A 470 21.31 -4.54 14.17
CA MET A 470 20.68 -3.21 14.02
C MET A 470 19.18 -3.24 14.37
N ARG A 471 18.81 -3.97 15.42
CA ARG A 471 17.44 -4.23 15.82
C ARG A 471 17.26 -4.07 17.34
N LYS A 472 16.25 -3.30 17.73
CA LYS A 472 15.84 -3.13 19.12
C LYS A 472 14.37 -3.50 19.27
N GLU A 473 14.09 -4.50 20.12
CA GLU A 473 12.73 -4.98 20.39
C GLU A 473 12.53 -5.06 21.90
N GLU A 474 11.64 -4.22 22.41
CA GLU A 474 11.32 -4.17 23.82
C GLU A 474 9.94 -3.52 24.09
N SER A 475 9.52 -3.50 25.35
CA SER A 475 8.39 -2.70 25.80
C SER A 475 8.91 -1.34 26.26
N PHE A 476 8.68 -0.33 25.47
CA PHE A 476 9.10 1.04 25.74
C PHE A 476 8.12 1.73 26.70
N ASP A 477 8.63 2.35 27.75
CA ASP A 477 7.84 3.12 28.69
C ASP A 477 7.37 4.43 28.06
N LEU A 478 6.04 4.62 28.02
CA LEU A 478 5.40 5.83 27.50
C LEU A 478 5.11 6.86 28.60
N GLY A 479 5.41 6.51 29.85
CA GLY A 479 5.02 7.28 31.02
C GLY A 479 3.59 6.96 31.51
N ALA A 480 3.24 7.48 32.69
CA ALA A 480 1.93 7.27 33.34
C ALA A 480 1.51 5.79 33.50
N GLY A 481 2.46 4.86 33.53
CA GLY A 481 2.23 3.43 33.68
C GLY A 481 1.84 2.71 32.37
N ALA A 482 1.84 3.42 31.24
CA ALA A 482 1.61 2.83 29.93
C ALA A 482 2.95 2.45 29.26
N SER A 483 2.96 1.34 28.54
CA SER A 483 4.10 0.90 27.71
C SER A 483 3.66 0.40 26.36
N VAL A 484 4.47 0.60 25.33
CA VAL A 484 4.25 0.09 23.98
C VAL A 484 5.29 -0.98 23.64
N ARG A 485 4.86 -2.16 23.23
CA ARG A 485 5.77 -3.14 22.64
C ARG A 485 6.04 -2.74 21.20
N ALA A 486 7.29 -2.46 20.90
CA ALA A 486 7.72 -2.10 19.55
C ALA A 486 9.03 -2.78 19.17
N ARG A 487 9.23 -2.93 17.86
CA ARG A 487 10.50 -3.34 17.26
C ARG A 487 10.92 -2.25 16.28
N ILE A 488 12.15 -1.78 16.43
CA ILE A 488 12.79 -0.86 15.48
C ILE A 488 13.96 -1.61 14.86
N GLU A 489 14.00 -1.65 13.55
CA GLU A 489 14.99 -2.38 12.78
C GLU A 489 15.54 -1.51 11.67
N LEU A 490 16.86 -1.50 11.50
CA LEU A 490 17.54 -0.77 10.43
C LEU A 490 18.16 -1.75 9.43
N ARG A 491 18.12 -1.40 8.16
CA ARG A 491 18.79 -2.10 7.06
C ARG A 491 19.51 -1.09 6.18
N ALA A 492 20.74 -1.40 5.79
CA ALA A 492 21.49 -0.63 4.82
C ALA A 492 21.21 -1.13 3.40
N LEU A 493 21.40 -0.27 2.40
CA LEU A 493 21.37 -0.68 0.99
C LEU A 493 22.74 -1.06 0.49
N ARG A 494 22.81 -2.18 -0.23
CA ARG A 494 23.99 -2.62 -0.97
C ARG A 494 23.57 -2.94 -2.41
N PRO A 495 24.34 -2.46 -3.45
CA PRO A 495 24.05 -2.87 -4.82
C PRO A 495 24.00 -4.40 -4.91
N ALA A 496 22.91 -4.94 -5.48
CA ALA A 496 22.79 -6.36 -5.73
C ALA A 496 23.93 -6.81 -6.64
N GLN A 497 24.59 -7.91 -6.31
CA GLN A 497 25.55 -8.54 -7.21
C GLN A 497 24.71 -9.21 -8.29
N MET A 498 24.79 -8.70 -9.53
CA MET A 498 24.25 -9.42 -10.67
C MET A 498 25.12 -10.66 -10.86
N ASP A 499 24.57 -11.83 -10.55
CA ASP A 499 25.14 -13.09 -11.02
C ASP A 499 25.05 -13.06 -12.55
N VAL A 500 26.20 -12.83 -13.18
CA VAL A 500 26.31 -12.93 -14.64
C VAL A 500 26.34 -14.44 -14.94
N GLU A 501 25.16 -15.03 -15.23
CA GLU A 501 25.07 -16.32 -15.90
C GLU A 501 25.35 -16.20 -17.39
#